data_f102ddda621cb8284771062c5da8cf9a
#
_entry.id   f102ddda621cb8284771062c5da8cf9a
#
_cell.length_a   1.000
_cell.length_b   1.000
_cell.length_c   1.000
_cell.angle_alpha   90.00
_cell.angle_beta   90.00
_cell.angle_gamma   90.00
#
_symmetry.space_group_name_H-M   'P 1'
#
loop_
_entity.id
_entity.type
_entity.pdbx_description
1 polymer ?
#
loop_
_entity_poly.entity_id
_entity_poly.type
_entity_poly.pdbx_seq_one_letter_code
_entity_poly.pdbx_strand_id
1 'polypeptide(L)'
;GVFLAKRMGLSEEAFLNGAKSTGAWSYQMRNSGHKVFAEAFLPMRGTLDNAWKDMKFGVEMAEEAGVSCPAFAMLRDRYKAASEAGYGEEDYISVYRLLMDAENDGATAAEPCN
;
A
#
# COMPACT_ATOMS: atom_id res chain seq x y z
N GLY A 1 -2.42 -0.94 -7.51
CA GLY A 1 -2.19 -1.77 -8.72
C GLY A 1 -2.37 -3.25 -8.43
N VAL A 2 -1.52 -3.85 -7.59
CA VAL A 2 -1.49 -5.33 -7.34
C VAL A 2 -2.84 -5.86 -6.82
N PHE A 3 -3.42 -5.20 -5.83
CA PHE A 3 -4.73 -5.60 -5.27
C PHE A 3 -5.83 -5.59 -6.34
N LEU A 4 -5.90 -4.54 -7.14
CA LEU A 4 -6.87 -4.43 -8.22
C LEU A 4 -6.67 -5.54 -9.27
N ALA A 5 -5.43 -5.81 -9.66
CA ALA A 5 -5.10 -6.88 -10.60
C ALA A 5 -5.58 -8.25 -10.10
N LYS A 6 -5.33 -8.54 -8.81
CA LYS A 6 -5.81 -9.76 -8.15
C LYS A 6 -7.35 -9.85 -8.19
N ARG A 7 -8.05 -8.76 -7.92
CA ARG A 7 -9.53 -8.71 -7.96
C ARG A 7 -10.08 -8.84 -9.36
N MET A 8 -9.35 -8.42 -10.37
CA MET A 8 -9.70 -8.61 -11.78
C MET A 8 -9.38 -10.02 -12.30
N GLY A 9 -8.87 -10.91 -11.46
CA GLY A 9 -8.57 -12.30 -11.82
C GLY A 9 -7.24 -12.49 -12.55
N LEU A 10 -6.35 -11.49 -12.57
CA LEU A 10 -5.02 -11.66 -13.10
C LEU A 10 -4.18 -12.55 -12.17
N SER A 11 -3.45 -13.50 -12.76
CA SER A 11 -2.47 -14.26 -11.99
C SER A 11 -1.27 -13.40 -11.60
N GLU A 12 -0.58 -13.78 -10.53
CA GLU A 12 0.66 -13.15 -10.11
C GLU A 12 1.67 -13.09 -11.26
N GLU A 13 1.86 -14.22 -11.95
CA GLU A 13 2.80 -14.34 -13.05
C GLU A 13 2.47 -13.37 -14.20
N ALA A 14 1.20 -13.34 -14.62
CA ALA A 14 0.75 -12.45 -15.69
C ALA A 14 0.96 -10.98 -15.33
N PHE A 15 0.60 -10.58 -14.10
CA PHE A 15 0.75 -9.22 -13.64
C PHE A 15 2.23 -8.80 -13.52
N LEU A 16 3.05 -9.61 -12.84
CA LEU A 16 4.47 -9.28 -12.63
C LEU A 16 5.26 -9.29 -13.95
N ASN A 17 4.98 -10.22 -14.86
CA ASN A 17 5.63 -10.23 -16.17
C ASN A 17 5.22 -9.01 -17.02
N GLY A 18 3.95 -8.63 -16.98
CA GLY A 18 3.49 -7.40 -17.62
C GLY A 18 4.18 -6.15 -17.05
N ALA A 19 4.29 -6.06 -15.73
CA ALA A 19 4.94 -4.93 -15.05
C ALA A 19 6.43 -4.80 -15.42
N LYS A 20 7.17 -5.92 -15.62
CA LYS A 20 8.58 -5.92 -16.00
C LYS A 20 8.87 -5.14 -17.28
N SER A 21 7.92 -5.08 -18.19
CA SER A 21 8.05 -4.39 -19.48
C SER A 21 7.68 -2.92 -19.43
N THR A 22 7.40 -2.37 -18.26
CA THR A 22 6.87 -1.02 -18.08
C THR A 22 7.64 -0.22 -17.02
N GLY A 23 7.41 1.09 -16.97
CA GLY A 23 7.92 1.95 -15.91
C GLY A 23 7.39 1.63 -14.50
N ALA A 24 6.39 0.74 -14.37
CA ALA A 24 5.89 0.27 -13.09
C ALA A 24 6.85 -0.72 -12.40
N TRP A 25 7.84 -1.25 -13.11
CA TRP A 25 8.83 -2.16 -12.53
C TRP A 25 9.81 -1.41 -11.64
N SER A 26 9.65 -1.57 -10.35
CA SER A 26 10.47 -0.92 -9.32
C SER A 26 11.10 -1.97 -8.40
N TYR A 27 12.04 -1.52 -7.56
CA TYR A 27 12.59 -2.35 -6.48
C TYR A 27 11.46 -2.91 -5.59
N GLN A 28 10.47 -2.09 -5.26
CA GLN A 28 9.33 -2.50 -4.44
C GLN A 28 8.43 -3.51 -5.17
N MET A 29 8.12 -3.29 -6.44
CA MET A 29 7.33 -4.24 -7.21
C MET A 29 8.01 -5.61 -7.26
N ARG A 30 9.32 -5.64 -7.52
CA ARG A 30 10.10 -6.88 -7.55
C ARG A 30 10.12 -7.62 -6.23
N ASN A 31 10.26 -6.89 -5.11
CA ASN A 31 10.49 -7.50 -3.80
C ASN A 31 9.20 -7.71 -2.98
N SER A 32 8.14 -6.99 -3.27
CA SER A 32 6.90 -7.02 -2.48
C SER A 32 5.66 -7.39 -3.28
N GLY A 33 5.70 -7.33 -4.61
CA GLY A 33 4.54 -7.64 -5.44
C GLY A 33 3.98 -9.04 -5.19
N HIS A 34 4.85 -10.05 -5.12
CA HIS A 34 4.48 -11.44 -4.83
C HIS A 34 3.87 -11.59 -3.42
N LYS A 35 4.36 -10.85 -2.44
CA LYS A 35 3.83 -10.88 -1.07
C LYS A 35 2.39 -10.39 -1.01
N VAL A 36 2.04 -9.36 -1.78
CA VAL A 36 0.67 -8.85 -1.86
C VAL A 36 -0.27 -9.88 -2.50
N PHE A 37 0.17 -10.57 -3.55
CA PHE A 37 -0.61 -11.66 -4.14
C PHE A 37 -0.84 -12.80 -3.16
N ALA A 38 0.21 -13.20 -2.42
CA ALA A 38 0.18 -14.29 -1.44
C ALA A 38 -0.45 -13.89 -0.09
N GLU A 39 -0.75 -12.61 0.12
CA GLU A 39 -1.18 -12.06 1.41
C GLU A 39 -0.19 -12.37 2.54
N ALA A 40 1.10 -12.39 2.20
CA ALA A 40 2.18 -12.75 3.11
C ALA A 40 2.79 -11.50 3.76
N PHE A 41 2.30 -11.14 4.92
CA PHE A 41 2.72 -9.95 5.68
C PHE A 41 3.88 -10.21 6.65
N LEU A 42 4.27 -11.47 6.81
CA LEU A 42 5.41 -11.93 7.60
C LEU A 42 6.24 -12.93 6.77
N PRO A 43 7.56 -13.01 7.00
CA PRO A 43 8.35 -12.10 7.81
C PRO A 43 8.43 -10.70 7.17
N MET A 44 8.48 -9.68 8.03
CA MET A 44 8.58 -8.28 7.60
C MET A 44 10.00 -7.92 7.17
N ARG A 45 10.12 -6.95 6.25
CA ARG A 45 11.38 -6.25 5.93
C ARG A 45 11.53 -4.95 6.69
N GLY A 46 10.43 -4.33 7.02
CA GLY A 46 10.28 -3.18 7.87
C GLY A 46 8.83 -3.10 8.31
N THR A 47 8.60 -2.61 9.51
CA THR A 47 7.25 -2.53 10.08
C THR A 47 6.43 -1.42 9.41
N LEU A 48 5.12 -1.61 9.40
CA LEU A 48 4.18 -0.59 8.95
C LEU A 48 4.30 0.69 9.80
N ASP A 49 4.52 0.55 11.10
CA ASP A 49 4.72 1.69 12.00
C ASP A 49 5.95 2.51 11.66
N ASN A 50 7.06 1.86 11.25
CA ASN A 50 8.23 2.59 10.77
C ASN A 50 7.93 3.37 9.48
N ALA A 51 7.22 2.75 8.54
CA ALA A 51 6.82 3.44 7.31
C ALA A 51 5.90 4.64 7.59
N TRP A 52 4.94 4.48 8.50
CA TRP A 52 4.10 5.59 8.95
C TRP A 52 4.92 6.73 9.55
N LYS A 53 5.84 6.42 10.47
CA LYS A 53 6.74 7.40 11.08
C LYS A 53 7.54 8.17 10.03
N ASP A 54 8.11 7.47 9.05
CA ASP A 54 8.91 8.09 8.00
C ASP A 54 8.05 9.01 7.10
N MET A 55 6.82 8.61 6.79
CA MET A 55 5.87 9.45 6.04
C MET A 55 5.45 10.68 6.85
N LYS A 56 5.25 10.53 8.16
CA LYS A 56 4.95 11.66 9.05
C LYS A 56 6.06 12.71 8.99
N PHE A 57 7.31 12.28 9.16
CA PHE A 57 8.46 13.20 9.07
C PHE A 57 8.57 13.84 7.69
N GLY A 58 8.33 13.10 6.61
CA GLY A 58 8.37 13.66 5.26
C GLY A 58 7.31 14.73 5.03
N VAL A 59 6.12 14.57 5.58
CA VAL A 59 5.06 15.61 5.51
C VAL A 59 5.45 16.83 6.33
N GLU A 60 5.92 16.66 7.57
CA GLU A 60 6.38 17.74 8.43
C GLU A 60 7.51 18.56 7.77
N MET A 61 8.49 17.89 7.18
CA MET A 61 9.57 18.55 6.43
C MET A 61 9.06 19.33 5.21
N ALA A 62 8.06 18.80 4.49
CA ALA A 62 7.48 19.52 3.36
C ALA A 62 6.72 20.78 3.82
N GLU A 63 5.97 20.68 4.91
CA GLU A 63 5.25 21.82 5.52
C GLU A 63 6.23 22.90 5.96
N GLU A 64 7.32 22.54 6.66
CA GLU A 64 8.39 23.46 7.07
C GLU A 64 9.06 24.15 5.86
N ALA A 65 9.20 23.44 4.74
CA ALA A 65 9.76 23.98 3.50
C ALA A 65 8.74 24.79 2.67
N GLY A 66 7.48 24.89 3.11
CA GLY A 66 6.41 25.55 2.37
C GLY A 66 5.97 24.80 1.10
N VAL A 67 6.23 23.50 1.04
CA VAL A 67 5.87 22.63 -0.12
C VAL A 67 4.56 21.92 0.16
N SER A 68 3.57 22.10 -0.72
CA SER A 68 2.31 21.37 -0.67
C SER A 68 2.48 19.96 -1.24
N CYS A 69 2.19 18.93 -0.43
CA CYS A 69 2.28 17.53 -0.86
C CYS A 69 1.05 16.70 -0.45
N PRO A 70 -0.16 17.02 -0.96
CA PRO A 70 -1.41 16.40 -0.52
C PRO A 70 -1.45 14.88 -0.73
N ALA A 71 -0.86 14.37 -1.80
CA ALA A 71 -0.80 12.92 -2.03
C ALA A 71 0.03 12.21 -0.96
N PHE A 72 1.13 12.83 -0.49
CA PHE A 72 1.95 12.27 0.56
C PHE A 72 1.27 12.31 1.93
N ALA A 73 0.54 13.40 2.22
CA ALA A 73 -0.29 13.51 3.41
C ALA A 73 -1.39 12.44 3.45
N MET A 74 -2.04 12.20 2.31
CA MET A 74 -3.03 11.11 2.19
C MET A 74 -2.40 9.73 2.46
N LEU A 75 -1.19 9.47 1.96
CA LEU A 75 -0.48 8.21 2.23
C LEU A 75 -0.14 8.07 3.72
N ARG A 76 0.38 9.12 4.36
CA ARG A 76 0.62 9.15 5.82
C ARG A 76 -0.63 8.74 6.60
N ASP A 77 -1.78 9.30 6.25
CA ASP A 77 -3.04 9.03 6.94
C ASP A 77 -3.52 7.59 6.71
N ARG A 78 -3.28 7.03 5.52
CA ARG A 78 -3.55 5.62 5.24
C ARG A 78 -2.68 4.68 6.09
N TYR A 79 -1.38 4.97 6.21
CA TYR A 79 -0.50 4.17 7.06
C TYR A 79 -0.86 4.30 8.54
N LYS A 80 -1.26 5.50 8.98
CA LYS A 80 -1.79 5.70 10.32
C LYS A 80 -3.02 4.84 10.59
N ALA A 81 -3.99 4.86 9.70
CA ALA A 81 -5.20 4.06 9.82
C ALA A 81 -4.91 2.55 9.88
N ALA A 82 -3.93 2.07 9.11
CA ALA A 82 -3.53 0.67 9.15
C ALA A 82 -2.82 0.30 10.47
N SER A 83 -2.01 1.20 11.03
CA SER A 83 -1.41 1.03 12.36
C SER A 83 -2.49 0.94 13.45
N GLU A 84 -3.47 1.85 13.43
CA GLU A 84 -4.60 1.87 14.36
C GLU A 84 -5.51 0.64 14.22
N ALA A 85 -5.57 0.03 13.03
CA ALA A 85 -6.26 -1.24 12.79
C ALA A 85 -5.51 -2.48 13.31
N GLY A 86 -4.31 -2.30 13.87
CA GLY A 86 -3.53 -3.37 14.50
C GLY A 86 -2.45 -3.99 13.62
N TYR A 87 -2.16 -3.41 12.43
CA TYR A 87 -1.18 -3.94 11.48
C TYR A 87 0.23 -3.35 11.64
N GLY A 88 0.47 -2.57 12.70
CA GLY A 88 1.70 -1.81 12.90
C GLY A 88 2.97 -2.64 12.88
N GLU A 89 2.95 -3.84 13.46
CA GLU A 89 4.09 -4.76 13.55
C GLU A 89 4.28 -5.67 12.32
N GLU A 90 3.37 -5.61 11.35
CA GLU A 90 3.49 -6.36 10.10
C GLU A 90 4.40 -5.63 9.10
N ASP A 91 4.68 -6.27 7.95
CA ASP A 91 5.41 -5.65 6.84
C ASP A 91 4.68 -4.37 6.38
N TYR A 92 5.42 -3.34 6.00
CA TYR A 92 4.86 -2.04 5.56
C TYR A 92 3.84 -2.18 4.40
N ILE A 93 3.86 -3.28 3.65
CA ILE A 93 2.84 -3.56 2.62
C ILE A 93 1.47 -3.86 3.21
N SER A 94 1.37 -4.13 4.52
CA SER A 94 0.10 -4.45 5.19
C SER A 94 -0.90 -3.30 5.17
N VAL A 95 -0.47 -2.09 4.81
CA VAL A 95 -1.38 -0.97 4.54
C VAL A 95 -2.52 -1.34 3.56
N TYR A 96 -2.27 -2.30 2.67
CA TYR A 96 -3.26 -2.75 1.73
C TYR A 96 -4.36 -3.62 2.38
N ARG A 97 -4.18 -4.12 3.61
CA ARG A 97 -5.21 -4.85 4.38
C ARG A 97 -6.44 -4.01 4.61
N LEU A 98 -6.31 -2.68 4.70
CA LEU A 98 -7.47 -1.78 4.77
C LEU A 98 -8.43 -1.94 3.58
N LEU A 99 -7.93 -2.34 2.42
CA LEU A 99 -8.77 -2.64 1.26
C LEU A 99 -9.47 -3.99 1.41
N MET A 100 -8.81 -4.97 2.02
CA MET A 100 -9.38 -6.28 2.30
C MET A 100 -10.48 -6.17 3.37
N ASP A 101 -10.21 -5.42 4.43
CA ASP A 101 -11.17 -5.22 5.53
C ASP A 101 -12.43 -4.53 5.01
N ALA A 102 -12.30 -3.50 4.19
CA ALA A 102 -13.42 -2.80 3.59
C ALA A 102 -14.31 -3.71 2.72
N GLU A 103 -13.72 -4.70 2.04
CA GLU A 103 -14.49 -5.70 1.30
C GLU A 103 -15.24 -6.65 2.23
N ASN A 104 -14.59 -7.10 3.31
CA ASN A 104 -15.19 -8.04 4.27
C ASN A 104 -16.36 -7.38 5.04
N ASP A 105 -16.26 -6.08 5.30
CA ASP A 105 -17.31 -5.30 5.99
C ASP A 105 -18.50 -4.95 5.08
N GLY A 106 -18.49 -5.41 3.82
CA GLY A 106 -19.56 -5.11 2.85
C GLY A 106 -19.58 -3.65 2.38
N ALA A 107 -18.52 -2.88 2.67
CA ALA A 107 -18.37 -1.49 2.26
C ALA A 107 -17.94 -1.33 0.79
N THR A 108 -18.22 -2.31 -0.05
CA THR A 108 -17.87 -2.31 -1.49
C THR A 108 -19.00 -1.77 -2.36
N ALA A 109 -19.58 -0.65 -2.01
CA ALA A 109 -20.11 0.23 -3.02
C ALA A 109 -19.06 1.30 -3.30
N ALA A 110 -18.01 0.96 -4.00
CA ALA A 110 -17.17 1.99 -4.62
C ALA A 110 -18.10 2.73 -5.58
N GLU A 111 -18.48 3.95 -5.23
CA GLU A 111 -19.02 4.87 -6.22
C GLU A 111 -18.01 4.92 -7.38
N PRO A 112 -18.44 4.75 -8.62
CA PRO A 112 -17.53 4.82 -9.75
C PRO A 112 -16.85 6.20 -9.71
N CYS A 113 -15.53 6.22 -9.82
CA CYS A 113 -14.80 7.46 -10.02
C CYS A 113 -15.36 8.14 -11.27
N ASN A 114 -16.08 9.19 -11.06
CA ASN A 114 -16.52 10.09 -12.14
C ASN A 114 -15.35 10.96 -12.61
#